data_129ffe86c56c273ad70bd933235ce295
#
_entry.id   129ffe86c56c273ad70bd933235ce295
#
_cell.length_a   1.000
_cell.length_b   1.000
_cell.length_c   1.000
_cell.angle_alpha   90.00
_cell.angle_beta   90.00
_cell.angle_gamma   90.00
#
_symmetry.space_group_name_H-M   'P 1'
#
loop_
_entity.id
_entity.type
_entity.pdbx_description
1 polymer ?
#
loop_
_entity_poly.entity_id
_entity_poly.type
_entity_poly.pdbx_seq_one_letter_code
_entity_poly.pdbx_strand_id
1 'polypeptide(L)'
;IQLDKFYEALQSESDNGMIRRFKMQLLVWLTMTETGEFSEIGQLYRHLHFVAEICHDGQLSKRSLFYQEDFWRLGQEKVKTSRVILTNHAYLLTRLEDDKSLLQESVLVVDEAQKLFFALEQFSQREENLQSLLLSLQHAIEEEKDLLQRRLLESIQFELNACSKEVVQGKTAILSDQTVAKIRQDVSELKNESLENLRELFDERYQNFWMDKEVVESHQILRLHGGVEDLLSFKEFVPEEVPVLFVSATIAISKKVHLPALLGYQEQQIYRVPVTVKQHQELLVPIDFPDV
;
A
#
# COMPACT_ATOMS: atom_id res chain seq x y z
N ILE A 1 -16.51 -7.02 0.25
CA ILE A 1 -17.66 -6.15 -0.02
C ILE A 1 -18.04 -5.36 1.23
N GLN A 2 -18.47 -4.09 1.08
CA GLN A 2 -19.08 -3.28 2.12
C GLN A 2 -20.58 -3.21 1.90
N LEU A 3 -21.35 -3.75 2.84
CA LEU A 3 -22.80 -3.94 2.67
C LEU A 3 -23.57 -2.61 2.56
N ASP A 4 -23.18 -1.58 3.30
CA ASP A 4 -23.81 -0.24 3.18
C ASP A 4 -23.65 0.34 1.78
N LYS A 5 -22.42 0.36 1.24
CA LYS A 5 -22.15 0.85 -0.12
C LYS A 5 -22.90 0.04 -1.18
N PHE A 6 -22.98 -1.26 -1.00
CA PHE A 6 -23.73 -2.11 -1.92
C PHE A 6 -25.23 -1.84 -1.84
N TYR A 7 -25.76 -1.64 -0.65
CA TYR A 7 -27.16 -1.28 -0.46
C TYR A 7 -27.52 0.05 -1.12
N GLU A 8 -26.66 1.06 -0.97
CA GLU A 8 -26.82 2.35 -1.68
C GLU A 8 -26.74 2.16 -3.19
N ALA A 9 -25.79 1.36 -3.67
CA ALA A 9 -25.67 1.05 -5.08
C ALA A 9 -26.90 0.32 -5.66
N LEU A 10 -27.60 -0.51 -4.87
CA LEU A 10 -28.84 -1.18 -5.29
C LEU A 10 -29.97 -0.20 -5.58
N GLN A 11 -29.98 0.97 -4.95
CA GLN A 11 -31.02 2.01 -5.14
C GLN A 11 -30.79 2.86 -6.40
N SER A 12 -29.66 2.73 -7.09
CA SER A 12 -29.38 3.48 -8.31
C SER A 12 -30.26 3.02 -9.47
N GLU A 13 -31.01 3.96 -10.06
CA GLU A 13 -31.87 3.71 -11.21
C GLU A 13 -31.14 3.77 -12.56
N SER A 14 -29.91 4.32 -12.59
CA SER A 14 -29.16 4.63 -13.82
C SER A 14 -28.35 3.44 -14.37
N ASP A 15 -28.47 2.26 -13.81
CA ASP A 15 -27.68 1.10 -14.18
C ASP A 15 -27.99 0.57 -15.58
N ASN A 16 -26.93 0.25 -16.31
CA ASN A 16 -27.06 -0.53 -17.54
C ASN A 16 -27.42 -2.00 -17.23
N GLY A 17 -27.89 -2.74 -18.25
CA GLY A 17 -28.35 -4.14 -18.07
C GLY A 17 -27.24 -5.09 -17.59
N MET A 18 -25.95 -4.77 -17.83
CA MET A 18 -24.81 -5.56 -17.38
C MET A 18 -24.59 -5.40 -15.87
N ILE A 19 -24.61 -4.17 -15.36
CA ILE A 19 -24.49 -3.87 -13.94
C ILE A 19 -25.67 -4.46 -13.15
N ARG A 20 -26.89 -4.35 -13.66
CA ARG A 20 -28.06 -4.97 -13.03
C ARG A 20 -27.92 -6.49 -12.86
N ARG A 21 -27.44 -7.17 -13.90
CA ARG A 21 -27.17 -8.64 -13.80
C ARG A 21 -26.10 -8.95 -12.77
N PHE A 22 -25.04 -8.13 -12.72
CA PHE A 22 -23.98 -8.32 -11.76
C PHE A 22 -24.46 -8.05 -10.32
N LYS A 23 -25.27 -7.03 -10.08
CA LYS A 23 -25.93 -6.80 -8.78
C LYS A 23 -26.77 -8.01 -8.33
N MET A 24 -27.54 -8.61 -9.24
CA MET A 24 -28.30 -9.84 -8.95
C MET A 24 -27.39 -11.02 -8.61
N GLN A 25 -26.26 -11.17 -9.32
CA GLN A 25 -25.27 -12.19 -9.02
C GLN A 25 -24.67 -11.99 -7.62
N LEU A 26 -24.34 -10.73 -7.25
CA LEU A 26 -23.85 -10.39 -5.92
C LEU A 26 -24.87 -10.68 -4.82
N LEU A 27 -26.15 -10.39 -5.04
CA LEU A 27 -27.21 -10.74 -4.08
C LEU A 27 -27.29 -12.25 -3.81
N VAL A 28 -27.21 -13.06 -4.86
CA VAL A 28 -27.17 -14.53 -4.72
C VAL A 28 -25.90 -14.96 -4.00
N TRP A 29 -24.74 -14.43 -4.40
CA TRP A 29 -23.46 -14.75 -3.76
C TRP A 29 -23.44 -14.39 -2.27
N LEU A 30 -24.01 -13.24 -1.88
CA LEU A 30 -24.10 -12.81 -0.48
C LEU A 30 -24.89 -13.81 0.40
N THR A 31 -25.77 -14.62 -0.17
CA THR A 31 -26.46 -15.68 0.59
C THR A 31 -25.60 -16.92 0.83
N MET A 32 -24.45 -17.03 0.20
CA MET A 32 -23.58 -18.22 0.21
C MET A 32 -22.19 -17.95 0.77
N THR A 33 -21.69 -16.71 0.67
CA THR A 33 -20.35 -16.35 1.13
C THR A 33 -20.26 -16.30 2.65
N GLU A 34 -19.13 -16.77 3.19
CA GLU A 34 -18.78 -16.61 4.60
C GLU A 34 -17.76 -15.50 4.83
N THR A 35 -17.04 -15.08 3.79
CA THR A 35 -15.92 -14.14 3.89
C THR A 35 -16.25 -12.76 3.33
N GLY A 36 -17.18 -12.67 2.38
CA GLY A 36 -17.47 -11.45 1.64
C GLY A 36 -16.34 -11.02 0.70
N GLU A 37 -15.40 -11.91 0.38
CA GLU A 37 -14.27 -11.61 -0.49
C GLU A 37 -14.61 -11.79 -1.97
N PHE A 38 -14.39 -10.76 -2.78
CA PHE A 38 -14.64 -10.80 -4.21
C PHE A 38 -13.83 -11.86 -4.98
N SER A 39 -12.74 -12.34 -4.40
CA SER A 39 -11.95 -13.46 -4.97
C SER A 39 -12.77 -14.75 -5.18
N GLU A 40 -13.87 -14.92 -4.45
CA GLU A 40 -14.80 -16.03 -4.61
C GLU A 40 -15.64 -15.94 -5.88
N ILE A 41 -15.68 -14.75 -6.53
CA ILE A 41 -16.50 -14.50 -7.70
C ILE A 41 -15.64 -14.53 -8.97
N GLY A 42 -16.01 -15.36 -9.94
CA GLY A 42 -15.34 -15.38 -11.24
C GLY A 42 -15.61 -14.13 -12.09
N GLN A 43 -14.68 -13.80 -12.99
CA GLN A 43 -14.85 -12.75 -14.02
C GLN A 43 -15.05 -11.32 -13.49
N LEU A 44 -14.54 -10.98 -12.31
CA LEU A 44 -14.59 -9.64 -11.72
C LEU A 44 -14.01 -8.54 -12.64
N TYR A 45 -13.02 -8.88 -13.48
CA TYR A 45 -12.34 -7.94 -14.37
C TYR A 45 -13.30 -7.15 -15.28
N ARG A 46 -14.52 -7.66 -15.51
CA ARG A 46 -15.56 -6.98 -16.31
C ARG A 46 -16.29 -5.88 -15.56
N HIS A 47 -16.14 -5.83 -14.24
CA HIS A 47 -16.91 -4.96 -13.35
C HIS A 47 -16.01 -4.22 -12.35
N LEU A 48 -14.70 -4.08 -12.64
CA LEU A 48 -13.72 -3.53 -11.70
C LEU A 48 -14.11 -2.16 -11.13
N HIS A 49 -14.66 -1.28 -11.97
CA HIS A 49 -15.11 0.03 -11.51
C HIS A 49 -16.22 -0.08 -10.45
N PHE A 50 -17.26 -0.85 -10.74
CA PHE A 50 -18.36 -1.06 -9.79
C PHE A 50 -17.90 -1.81 -8.53
N VAL A 51 -17.02 -2.80 -8.67
CA VAL A 51 -16.42 -3.51 -7.52
C VAL A 51 -15.64 -2.55 -6.64
N ALA A 52 -14.86 -1.62 -7.21
CA ALA A 52 -14.13 -0.60 -6.45
C ALA A 52 -15.08 0.30 -5.63
N GLU A 53 -16.22 0.68 -6.18
CA GLU A 53 -17.23 1.50 -5.47
C GLU A 53 -17.81 0.81 -4.24
N ILE A 54 -17.98 -0.52 -4.28
CA ILE A 54 -18.58 -1.31 -3.19
C ILE A 54 -17.56 -2.08 -2.35
N CYS A 55 -16.26 -1.88 -2.60
CA CYS A 55 -15.19 -2.41 -1.76
C CYS A 55 -15.23 -1.77 -0.36
N HIS A 56 -14.83 -2.58 0.64
CA HIS A 56 -14.67 -2.09 2.00
C HIS A 56 -13.43 -1.18 2.09
N ASP A 57 -13.58 -0.01 2.69
CA ASP A 57 -12.53 1.00 2.87
C ASP A 57 -11.86 0.95 4.26
N GLY A 58 -12.19 -0.06 5.07
CA GLY A 58 -11.71 -0.17 6.45
C GLY A 58 -12.51 0.64 7.47
N GLN A 59 -13.46 1.45 7.02
CA GLN A 59 -14.31 2.26 7.90
C GLN A 59 -15.71 1.66 8.00
N LEU A 60 -16.22 1.54 9.22
CA LEU A 60 -17.57 1.06 9.48
C LEU A 60 -18.22 1.87 10.61
N SER A 61 -19.32 2.54 10.28
CA SER A 61 -20.10 3.25 11.28
C SER A 61 -20.86 2.28 12.19
N LYS A 62 -20.81 2.51 13.51
CA LYS A 62 -21.64 1.77 14.47
C LYS A 62 -23.15 1.98 14.26
N ARG A 63 -23.54 2.98 13.43
CA ARG A 63 -24.92 3.27 13.07
C ARG A 63 -25.34 2.58 11.77
N SER A 64 -24.43 1.86 11.10
CA SER A 64 -24.74 1.09 9.91
C SER A 64 -25.87 0.09 10.18
N LEU A 65 -26.77 -0.06 9.21
CA LEU A 65 -27.83 -1.08 9.23
C LEU A 65 -27.26 -2.50 9.23
N PHE A 66 -26.09 -2.67 8.61
CA PHE A 66 -25.42 -3.96 8.43
C PHE A 66 -24.22 -4.14 9.39
N TYR A 67 -24.15 -3.33 10.47
CA TYR A 67 -23.01 -3.39 11.39
C TYR A 67 -22.74 -4.80 11.93
N GLN A 68 -23.77 -5.57 12.21
CA GLN A 68 -23.64 -6.91 12.79
C GLN A 68 -23.21 -7.96 11.75
N GLU A 69 -23.62 -7.79 10.51
CA GLU A 69 -23.40 -8.69 9.38
C GLU A 69 -22.18 -8.33 8.54
N ASP A 70 -21.52 -7.22 8.85
CA ASP A 70 -20.39 -6.74 8.05
C ASP A 70 -19.21 -7.73 8.10
N PHE A 71 -18.80 -8.21 6.94
CA PHE A 71 -17.79 -9.26 6.79
C PHE A 71 -16.41 -8.81 7.31
N TRP A 72 -16.03 -7.54 7.07
CA TRP A 72 -14.74 -7.03 7.54
C TRP A 72 -14.70 -7.00 9.07
N ARG A 73 -15.74 -6.49 9.73
CA ARG A 73 -15.85 -6.48 11.18
C ARG A 73 -15.80 -7.89 11.76
N LEU A 74 -16.60 -8.81 11.19
CA LEU A 74 -16.60 -10.21 11.60
C LEU A 74 -15.22 -10.87 11.41
N GLY A 75 -14.53 -10.53 10.34
CA GLY A 75 -13.15 -10.94 10.10
C GLY A 75 -12.20 -10.44 11.17
N GLN A 76 -12.29 -9.15 11.55
CA GLN A 76 -11.45 -8.58 12.62
C GLN A 76 -11.72 -9.23 13.99
N GLU A 77 -12.97 -9.59 14.29
CA GLU A 77 -13.29 -10.32 15.51
C GLU A 77 -12.73 -11.74 15.53
N LYS A 78 -12.79 -12.44 14.39
CA LYS A 78 -12.17 -13.77 14.23
C LYS A 78 -10.65 -13.71 14.45
N VAL A 79 -9.97 -12.68 13.95
CA VAL A 79 -8.52 -12.49 14.15
C VAL A 79 -8.19 -12.45 15.64
N LYS A 80 -8.94 -11.69 16.46
CA LYS A 80 -8.72 -11.55 17.91
C LYS A 80 -8.83 -12.88 18.68
N THR A 81 -9.59 -13.83 18.16
CA THR A 81 -9.83 -15.13 18.82
C THR A 81 -9.04 -16.28 18.19
N SER A 82 -8.31 -16.00 17.12
CA SER A 82 -7.57 -17.03 16.38
C SER A 82 -6.26 -17.39 17.08
N ARG A 83 -5.94 -18.67 17.11
CA ARG A 83 -4.66 -19.16 17.63
C ARG A 83 -3.50 -18.98 16.67
N VAL A 84 -3.80 -18.95 15.38
CA VAL A 84 -2.83 -18.75 14.30
C VAL A 84 -3.39 -17.72 13.34
N ILE A 85 -2.60 -16.70 13.06
CA ILE A 85 -2.92 -15.63 12.11
C ILE A 85 -1.90 -15.71 10.98
N LEU A 86 -2.38 -15.86 9.74
CA LEU A 86 -1.54 -15.82 8.55
C LEU A 86 -1.78 -14.47 7.84
N THR A 87 -0.70 -13.79 7.51
CA THR A 87 -0.77 -12.50 6.83
C THR A 87 0.43 -12.30 5.91
N ASN A 88 0.35 -11.35 4.98
CA ASN A 88 1.51 -10.93 4.22
C ASN A 88 2.30 -9.83 4.95
N HIS A 89 3.54 -9.58 4.54
CA HIS A 89 4.45 -8.65 5.21
C HIS A 89 3.94 -7.20 5.17
N ALA A 90 3.38 -6.76 4.05
CA ALA A 90 2.88 -5.40 3.90
C ALA A 90 1.69 -5.13 4.85
N TYR A 91 0.72 -6.05 4.89
CA TYR A 91 -0.42 -5.92 5.81
C TYR A 91 0.02 -5.98 7.27
N LEU A 92 1.02 -6.83 7.61
CA LEU A 92 1.58 -6.90 8.96
C LEU A 92 2.12 -5.53 9.38
N LEU A 93 2.95 -4.89 8.55
CA LEU A 93 3.53 -3.57 8.85
C LEU A 93 2.44 -2.52 9.08
N THR A 94 1.45 -2.43 8.18
CA THR A 94 0.32 -1.50 8.33
C THR A 94 -0.44 -1.73 9.64
N ARG A 95 -0.71 -3.00 9.98
CA ARG A 95 -1.43 -3.31 11.23
C ARG A 95 -0.64 -3.01 12.48
N LEU A 96 0.67 -3.24 12.47
CA LEU A 96 1.54 -2.98 13.61
C LEU A 96 1.85 -1.50 13.82
N GLU A 97 1.74 -0.68 12.78
CA GLU A 97 1.79 0.78 12.90
C GLU A 97 0.61 1.30 13.72
N ASP A 98 -0.59 0.78 13.45
CA ASP A 98 -1.82 1.21 14.13
C ASP A 98 -2.00 0.58 15.51
N ASP A 99 -1.77 -0.73 15.62
CA ASP A 99 -2.08 -1.50 16.82
C ASP A 99 -1.15 -2.69 17.03
N LYS A 100 -0.19 -2.54 17.93
CA LYS A 100 0.75 -3.61 18.31
C LYS A 100 0.11 -4.69 19.20
N SER A 101 -1.12 -4.52 19.66
CA SER A 101 -1.80 -5.49 20.55
C SER A 101 -2.03 -6.84 19.88
N LEU A 102 -2.02 -6.88 18.54
CA LEU A 102 -2.09 -8.12 17.75
C LEU A 102 -1.02 -9.15 18.12
N LEU A 103 0.16 -8.67 18.56
CA LEU A 103 1.29 -9.51 18.90
C LEU A 103 1.39 -9.86 20.40
N GLN A 104 0.47 -9.37 21.24
CA GLN A 104 0.50 -9.68 22.67
C GLN A 104 0.35 -11.18 22.91
N GLU A 105 1.20 -11.72 23.81
CA GLU A 105 1.24 -13.15 24.16
C GLU A 105 1.40 -14.11 22.97
N SER A 106 2.07 -13.65 21.90
CA SER A 106 2.25 -14.42 20.68
C SER A 106 3.73 -14.66 20.34
N VAL A 107 3.96 -15.46 19.32
CA VAL A 107 5.27 -15.63 18.67
C VAL A 107 5.09 -15.22 17.21
N LEU A 108 5.95 -14.33 16.75
CA LEU A 108 5.94 -13.91 15.36
C LEU A 108 6.89 -14.78 14.53
N VAL A 109 6.35 -15.44 13.52
CA VAL A 109 7.15 -16.21 12.55
C VAL A 109 7.13 -15.46 11.22
N VAL A 110 8.28 -15.02 10.77
CA VAL A 110 8.48 -14.31 9.50
C VAL A 110 9.09 -15.28 8.50
N ASP A 111 8.26 -15.83 7.64
CA ASP A 111 8.72 -16.67 6.53
C ASP A 111 9.17 -15.82 5.36
N GLU A 112 10.11 -16.32 4.54
CA GLU A 112 10.71 -15.55 3.46
C GLU A 112 11.22 -14.16 3.94
N ALA A 113 11.95 -14.15 5.06
CA ALA A 113 12.33 -12.94 5.79
C ALA A 113 13.05 -11.87 4.93
N GLN A 114 13.71 -12.27 3.83
CA GLN A 114 14.27 -11.33 2.85
C GLN A 114 13.19 -10.47 2.16
N LYS A 115 11.97 -10.99 2.02
CA LYS A 115 10.85 -10.22 1.44
C LYS A 115 10.30 -9.18 2.41
N LEU A 116 10.42 -9.42 3.72
CA LEU A 116 10.05 -8.42 4.72
C LEU A 116 10.91 -7.16 4.59
N PHE A 117 12.20 -7.29 4.27
CA PHE A 117 13.07 -6.14 4.04
C PHE A 117 12.55 -5.25 2.91
N PHE A 118 12.16 -5.84 1.78
CA PHE A 118 11.56 -5.10 0.67
C PHE A 118 10.19 -4.50 1.02
N ALA A 119 9.38 -5.23 1.79
CA ALA A 119 8.10 -4.69 2.24
C ALA A 119 8.30 -3.48 3.18
N LEU A 120 9.31 -3.53 4.06
CA LEU A 120 9.67 -2.42 4.93
C LEU A 120 10.18 -1.21 4.15
N GLU A 121 11.00 -1.43 3.12
CA GLU A 121 11.47 -0.39 2.23
C GLU A 121 10.29 0.30 1.51
N GLN A 122 9.37 -0.48 0.95
CA GLN A 122 8.15 0.05 0.33
C GLN A 122 7.25 0.79 1.35
N PHE A 123 7.14 0.25 2.56
CA PHE A 123 6.36 0.88 3.63
C PHE A 123 6.97 2.22 4.10
N SER A 124 8.29 2.37 3.98
CA SER A 124 9.02 3.59 4.30
C SER A 124 8.92 4.68 3.23
N GLN A 125 8.18 4.43 2.17
CA GLN A 125 7.99 5.35 1.05
C GLN A 125 6.52 5.53 0.76
N ARG A 126 6.18 6.71 0.24
CA ARG A 126 4.87 6.99 -0.34
C ARG A 126 5.07 7.46 -1.77
N GLU A 127 4.23 6.99 -2.67
CA GLU A 127 4.23 7.43 -4.05
C GLU A 127 2.85 7.94 -4.48
N GLU A 128 2.86 8.97 -5.31
CA GLU A 128 1.65 9.51 -5.92
C GLU A 128 1.85 9.73 -7.42
N ASN A 129 0.80 9.49 -8.19
CA ASN A 129 0.81 9.84 -9.61
C ASN A 129 0.74 11.37 -9.73
N LEU A 130 1.82 11.98 -10.21
CA LEU A 130 1.92 13.44 -10.28
C LEU A 130 0.88 14.05 -11.22
N GLN A 131 0.51 13.38 -12.31
CA GLN A 131 -0.49 13.90 -13.23
C GLN A 131 -1.88 13.94 -12.57
N SER A 132 -2.24 12.90 -11.83
CA SER A 132 -3.49 12.86 -11.06
C SER A 132 -3.49 13.93 -9.98
N LEU A 133 -2.38 14.11 -9.29
CA LEU A 133 -2.22 15.13 -8.25
C LEU A 133 -2.36 16.55 -8.82
N LEU A 134 -1.73 16.84 -9.96
CA LEU A 134 -1.84 18.13 -10.64
C LEU A 134 -3.26 18.41 -11.15
N LEU A 135 -3.99 17.38 -11.60
CA LEU A 135 -5.40 17.52 -11.99
C LEU A 135 -6.28 17.83 -10.77
N SER A 136 -6.07 17.16 -9.64
CA SER A 136 -6.78 17.45 -8.39
C SER A 136 -6.50 18.87 -7.89
N LEU A 137 -5.24 19.33 -7.97
CA LEU A 137 -4.87 20.71 -7.65
C LEU A 137 -5.56 21.70 -8.59
N GLN A 138 -5.58 21.44 -9.90
CA GLN A 138 -6.25 22.30 -10.87
C GLN A 138 -7.74 22.45 -10.57
N HIS A 139 -8.41 21.34 -10.28
CA HIS A 139 -9.84 21.34 -9.90
C HIS A 139 -10.06 22.13 -8.59
N ALA A 140 -9.21 21.92 -7.58
CA ALA A 140 -9.30 22.68 -6.34
C ALA A 140 -9.09 24.19 -6.54
N ILE A 141 -8.17 24.60 -7.43
CA ILE A 141 -7.94 26.02 -7.79
C ILE A 141 -9.19 26.63 -8.46
N GLU A 142 -9.86 25.88 -9.34
CA GLU A 142 -11.05 26.36 -10.06
C GLU A 142 -12.25 26.54 -9.12
N GLU A 143 -12.41 25.70 -8.12
CA GLU A 143 -13.50 25.74 -7.15
C GLU A 143 -13.24 26.70 -5.98
N GLU A 144 -11.98 27.04 -5.68
CA GLU A 144 -11.59 27.83 -4.52
C GLU A 144 -11.97 29.33 -4.70
N LYS A 145 -12.71 29.85 -3.74
CA LYS A 145 -13.19 31.25 -3.72
C LYS A 145 -12.33 32.16 -2.84
N ASP A 146 -11.62 31.60 -1.86
CA ASP A 146 -10.69 32.35 -1.01
C ASP A 146 -9.41 32.64 -1.79
N LEU A 147 -9.10 33.91 -2.01
CA LEU A 147 -7.92 34.34 -2.75
C LEU A 147 -6.59 33.85 -2.11
N LEU A 148 -6.54 33.74 -0.78
CA LEU A 148 -5.35 33.26 -0.10
C LEU A 148 -5.16 31.76 -0.34
N GLN A 149 -6.21 30.99 -0.12
CA GLN A 149 -6.18 29.53 -0.35
C GLN A 149 -5.87 29.20 -1.81
N ARG A 150 -6.47 29.93 -2.75
CA ARG A 150 -6.19 29.78 -4.17
C ARG A 150 -4.71 30.04 -4.51
N ARG A 151 -4.10 31.08 -3.93
CA ARG A 151 -2.66 31.37 -4.13
C ARG A 151 -1.75 30.27 -3.58
N LEU A 152 -2.09 29.67 -2.45
CA LEU A 152 -1.36 28.54 -1.90
C LEU A 152 -1.40 27.34 -2.86
N LEU A 153 -2.59 27.01 -3.37
CA LEU A 153 -2.76 25.94 -4.36
C LEU A 153 -1.98 26.20 -5.66
N GLU A 154 -2.04 27.44 -6.19
CA GLU A 154 -1.30 27.85 -7.37
C GLU A 154 0.23 27.79 -7.12
N SER A 155 0.71 28.13 -5.93
CA SER A 155 2.12 28.02 -5.52
C SER A 155 2.58 26.58 -5.52
N ILE A 156 1.83 25.66 -4.90
CA ILE A 156 2.14 24.22 -4.86
C ILE A 156 2.18 23.67 -6.29
N GLN A 157 1.17 23.97 -7.09
CA GLN A 157 1.08 23.49 -8.48
C GLN A 157 2.28 23.99 -9.31
N PHE A 158 2.70 25.24 -9.12
CA PHE A 158 3.85 25.83 -9.79
C PHE A 158 5.15 25.10 -9.44
N GLU A 159 5.42 24.86 -8.15
CA GLU A 159 6.63 24.16 -7.70
C GLU A 159 6.67 22.71 -8.24
N LEU A 160 5.57 21.97 -8.15
CA LEU A 160 5.50 20.61 -8.66
C LEU A 160 5.68 20.55 -10.19
N ASN A 161 5.08 21.49 -10.93
CA ASN A 161 5.28 21.60 -12.38
C ASN A 161 6.71 22.00 -12.76
N ALA A 162 7.38 22.85 -11.96
CA ALA A 162 8.76 23.20 -12.20
C ALA A 162 9.68 21.99 -12.07
N CYS A 163 9.56 21.24 -10.98
CA CYS A 163 10.33 20.00 -10.75
C CYS A 163 10.05 18.93 -11.82
N SER A 164 8.81 18.80 -12.28
CA SER A 164 8.42 17.79 -13.27
C SER A 164 9.14 17.96 -14.61
N LYS A 165 9.51 19.19 -14.99
CA LYS A 165 10.23 19.50 -16.24
C LYS A 165 11.68 19.02 -16.21
N GLU A 166 12.25 18.81 -15.03
CA GLU A 166 13.63 18.32 -14.85
C GLU A 166 13.70 16.79 -14.95
N VAL A 167 12.57 16.09 -14.95
CA VAL A 167 12.52 14.63 -14.98
C VAL A 167 12.80 14.11 -16.38
N VAL A 168 13.91 13.40 -16.52
CA VAL A 168 14.30 12.71 -17.76
C VAL A 168 14.04 11.21 -17.59
N GLN A 169 13.58 10.56 -18.67
CA GLN A 169 13.34 9.12 -18.66
C GLN A 169 14.59 8.34 -18.21
N GLY A 170 14.42 7.44 -17.25
CA GLY A 170 15.51 6.64 -16.68
C GLY A 170 16.41 7.40 -15.70
N LYS A 171 16.05 8.62 -15.31
CA LYS A 171 16.73 9.37 -14.28
C LYS A 171 15.74 9.90 -13.24
N THR A 172 16.16 9.88 -11.99
CA THR A 172 15.43 10.43 -10.87
C THR A 172 15.78 11.91 -10.71
N ALA A 173 14.79 12.77 -10.56
CA ALA A 173 14.98 14.18 -10.20
C ALA A 173 14.67 14.34 -8.70
N ILE A 174 15.66 14.79 -7.92
CA ILE A 174 15.52 15.01 -6.47
C ILE A 174 15.00 16.42 -6.27
N LEU A 175 13.97 16.58 -5.42
CA LEU A 175 13.46 17.89 -5.02
C LEU A 175 14.45 18.55 -4.05
N SER A 176 14.67 19.84 -4.21
CA SER A 176 15.50 20.59 -3.27
C SER A 176 14.80 20.77 -1.91
N ASP A 177 15.57 20.82 -0.83
CA ASP A 177 15.05 21.07 0.52
C ASP A 177 14.23 22.38 0.59
N GLN A 178 14.64 23.39 -0.17
CA GLN A 178 13.93 24.66 -0.25
C GLN A 178 12.55 24.49 -0.91
N THR A 179 12.46 23.72 -1.97
CA THR A 179 11.17 23.40 -2.64
C THR A 179 10.26 22.62 -1.71
N VAL A 180 10.80 21.60 -1.06
CA VAL A 180 10.05 20.76 -0.10
C VAL A 180 9.52 21.60 1.06
N ALA A 181 10.38 22.44 1.68
CA ALA A 181 9.99 23.30 2.78
C ALA A 181 8.87 24.28 2.37
N LYS A 182 8.97 24.86 1.18
CA LYS A 182 7.95 25.75 0.65
C LYS A 182 6.61 25.05 0.44
N ILE A 183 6.62 23.88 -0.22
CA ILE A 183 5.39 23.10 -0.43
C ILE A 183 4.76 22.70 0.91
N ARG A 184 5.55 22.25 1.89
CA ARG A 184 5.05 21.91 3.23
C ARG A 184 4.40 23.09 3.92
N GLN A 185 5.04 24.26 3.88
CA GLN A 185 4.44 25.46 4.44
C GLN A 185 3.10 25.74 3.79
N ASP A 186 3.04 25.78 2.46
CA ASP A 186 1.81 26.05 1.73
C ASP A 186 0.73 25.00 2.06
N VAL A 187 1.08 23.71 2.11
CA VAL A 187 0.18 22.60 2.46
C VAL A 187 -0.35 22.73 3.89
N SER A 188 0.48 23.15 4.86
CA SER A 188 0.06 23.31 6.26
C SER A 188 -0.99 24.39 6.46
N GLU A 189 -1.00 25.41 5.58
CA GLU A 189 -1.94 26.53 5.62
C GLU A 189 -3.23 26.27 4.80
N LEU A 190 -3.29 25.15 4.03
CA LEU A 190 -4.48 24.77 3.27
C LEU A 190 -5.61 24.30 4.19
N LYS A 191 -6.82 24.78 3.92
CA LYS A 191 -8.05 24.35 4.59
C LYS A 191 -8.82 23.26 3.82
N ASN A 192 -8.45 23.03 2.56
CA ASN A 192 -9.15 22.12 1.67
C ASN A 192 -8.89 20.65 2.05
N GLU A 193 -9.91 19.94 2.50
CA GLU A 193 -9.84 18.52 2.92
C GLU A 193 -9.71 17.56 1.73
N SER A 194 -10.06 18.00 0.50
CA SER A 194 -10.01 17.12 -0.68
C SER A 194 -8.59 16.77 -1.17
N LEU A 195 -7.55 17.38 -0.60
CA LEU A 195 -6.14 17.15 -0.93
C LEU A 195 -5.41 16.36 0.17
N GLU A 196 -6.07 15.38 0.75
CA GLU A 196 -5.49 14.52 1.79
C GLU A 196 -4.23 13.80 1.32
N ASN A 197 -4.24 13.26 0.09
CA ASN A 197 -3.05 12.61 -0.51
C ASN A 197 -1.83 13.53 -0.55
N LEU A 198 -2.03 14.83 -0.84
CA LEU A 198 -0.94 15.80 -0.85
C LEU A 198 -0.39 16.05 0.56
N ARG A 199 -1.27 16.14 1.56
CA ARG A 199 -0.87 16.31 2.97
C ARG A 199 -0.10 15.10 3.48
N GLU A 200 -0.62 13.91 3.20
CA GLU A 200 0.03 12.67 3.60
C GLU A 200 1.39 12.47 2.92
N LEU A 201 1.51 12.86 1.63
CA LEU A 201 2.78 12.79 0.92
C LEU A 201 3.83 13.74 1.49
N PHE A 202 3.43 14.98 1.86
CA PHE A 202 4.34 15.99 2.42
C PHE A 202 4.36 16.01 3.95
N ASP A 203 3.90 14.94 4.59
CA ASP A 203 4.02 14.73 6.03
C ASP A 203 5.48 14.86 6.51
N GLU A 204 5.69 15.30 7.75
CA GLU A 204 7.02 15.49 8.33
C GLU A 204 7.84 14.19 8.43
N ARG A 205 7.17 13.04 8.39
CA ARG A 205 7.79 11.72 8.38
C ARG A 205 8.70 11.50 7.17
N TYR A 206 8.39 12.08 6.02
CA TYR A 206 9.19 11.92 4.79
C TYR A 206 10.15 13.08 4.63
N GLN A 207 11.43 12.86 4.47
CA GLN A 207 12.45 13.89 4.30
C GLN A 207 13.03 13.94 2.89
N ASN A 208 13.04 12.80 2.21
CA ASN A 208 13.61 12.67 0.87
C ASN A 208 12.51 12.66 -0.17
N PHE A 209 12.55 13.59 -1.13
CA PHE A 209 11.57 13.67 -2.19
C PHE A 209 12.23 13.58 -3.55
N TRP A 210 11.65 12.76 -4.42
CA TRP A 210 12.12 12.61 -5.79
C TRP A 210 10.97 12.35 -6.75
N MET A 211 11.23 12.60 -8.01
CA MET A 211 10.34 12.29 -9.13
C MET A 211 11.04 11.35 -10.10
N ASP A 212 10.31 10.43 -10.65
CA ASP A 212 10.75 9.58 -11.74
C ASP A 212 9.69 9.46 -12.83
N LYS A 213 10.08 8.87 -13.95
CA LYS A 213 9.23 8.67 -15.10
C LYS A 213 9.32 7.22 -15.55
N GLU A 214 8.22 6.52 -15.39
CA GLU A 214 8.07 5.13 -15.79
C GLU A 214 7.25 5.03 -17.09
N VAL A 215 7.54 4.02 -17.91
CA VAL A 215 6.75 3.70 -19.09
C VAL A 215 6.02 2.38 -18.84
N VAL A 216 4.70 2.46 -18.72
CA VAL A 216 3.84 1.29 -18.55
C VAL A 216 2.92 1.19 -19.77
N GLU A 217 2.96 0.06 -20.48
CA GLU A 217 2.09 -0.19 -21.64
C GLU A 217 2.06 0.95 -22.66
N SER A 218 3.21 1.56 -22.98
CA SER A 218 3.37 2.71 -23.88
C SER A 218 2.87 4.06 -23.33
N HIS A 219 2.39 4.12 -22.10
CA HIS A 219 2.03 5.36 -21.41
C HIS A 219 3.16 5.80 -20.48
N GLN A 220 3.44 7.09 -20.46
CA GLN A 220 4.42 7.67 -19.56
C GLN A 220 3.70 8.08 -18.27
N ILE A 221 4.10 7.49 -17.16
CA ILE A 221 3.60 7.82 -15.83
C ILE A 221 4.71 8.57 -15.10
N LEU A 222 4.39 9.75 -14.60
CA LEU A 222 5.26 10.55 -13.76
C LEU A 222 4.85 10.37 -12.31
N ARG A 223 5.79 9.92 -11.47
CA ARG A 223 5.56 9.65 -10.05
C ARG A 223 6.31 10.64 -9.18
N LEU A 224 5.69 11.05 -8.11
CA LEU A 224 6.30 11.81 -7.02
C LEU A 224 6.37 10.90 -5.80
N HIS A 225 7.56 10.79 -5.24
CA HIS A 225 7.86 9.95 -4.09
C HIS A 225 8.27 10.79 -2.89
N GLY A 226 7.84 10.36 -1.71
CA GLY A 226 8.33 10.80 -0.43
C GLY A 226 8.91 9.62 0.34
N GLY A 227 10.14 9.71 0.83
CA GLY A 227 10.80 8.67 1.60
C GLY A 227 11.30 9.17 2.95
N VAL A 228 11.38 8.27 3.94
CA VAL A 228 12.01 8.56 5.23
C VAL A 228 13.53 8.74 5.06
N GLU A 229 14.18 9.44 5.99
CA GLU A 229 15.63 9.64 5.95
C GLU A 229 16.37 8.32 6.14
N ASP A 230 16.02 7.60 7.20
CA ASP A 230 16.58 6.30 7.53
C ASP A 230 15.53 5.19 7.35
N LEU A 231 15.95 4.05 6.81
CA LEU A 231 15.05 2.90 6.69
C LEU A 231 14.52 2.50 8.07
N LEU A 232 13.19 2.40 8.18
CA LEU A 232 12.53 2.00 9.41
C LEU A 232 13.05 0.63 9.88
N SER A 233 13.33 0.51 11.17
CA SER A 233 13.72 -0.76 11.78
C SER A 233 12.48 -1.60 12.07
N PHE A 234 12.43 -2.84 11.58
CA PHE A 234 11.30 -3.74 11.88
C PHE A 234 11.14 -3.97 13.39
N LYS A 235 12.23 -3.92 14.15
CA LYS A 235 12.20 -4.05 15.61
C LYS A 235 11.31 -2.98 16.27
N GLU A 236 11.17 -1.80 15.69
CA GLU A 236 10.33 -0.73 16.22
C GLU A 236 8.82 -1.02 16.14
N PHE A 237 8.44 -1.89 15.18
CA PHE A 237 7.04 -2.32 15.02
C PHE A 237 6.65 -3.43 16.01
N VAL A 238 7.63 -4.18 16.53
CA VAL A 238 7.38 -5.37 17.36
C VAL A 238 7.66 -5.05 18.83
N PRO A 239 6.72 -5.35 19.77
CA PRO A 239 6.99 -5.22 21.21
C PRO A 239 8.20 -6.04 21.63
N GLU A 240 8.99 -5.54 22.60
CA GLU A 240 10.24 -6.18 23.03
C GLU A 240 10.07 -7.60 23.60
N GLU A 241 8.92 -7.86 24.20
CA GLU A 241 8.56 -9.14 24.81
C GLU A 241 8.16 -10.22 23.79
N VAL A 242 7.92 -9.86 22.52
CA VAL A 242 7.47 -10.78 21.49
C VAL A 242 8.66 -11.51 20.86
N PRO A 243 8.74 -12.84 20.98
CA PRO A 243 9.77 -13.61 20.28
C PRO A 243 9.54 -13.57 18.76
N VAL A 244 10.60 -13.29 18.00
CA VAL A 244 10.56 -13.26 16.54
C VAL A 244 11.45 -14.35 15.97
N LEU A 245 10.87 -15.18 15.10
CA LEU A 245 11.58 -16.23 14.35
C LEU A 245 11.61 -15.84 12.86
N PHE A 246 12.80 -15.57 12.34
CA PHE A 246 13.02 -15.33 10.92
C PHE A 246 13.37 -16.62 10.20
N VAL A 247 12.63 -16.96 9.17
CA VAL A 247 12.85 -18.14 8.32
C VAL A 247 13.19 -17.67 6.90
N SER A 248 14.30 -18.13 6.36
CA SER A 248 14.72 -17.78 5.00
C SER A 248 15.79 -18.75 4.50
N ALA A 249 15.80 -19.02 3.21
CA ALA A 249 16.89 -19.72 2.54
C ALA A 249 18.18 -18.87 2.47
N THR A 250 18.05 -17.54 2.56
CA THR A 250 19.12 -16.55 2.37
C THR A 250 19.22 -15.59 3.56
N ILE A 251 19.26 -16.13 4.78
CA ILE A 251 19.32 -15.32 6.00
C ILE A 251 20.69 -14.65 6.22
N ALA A 252 21.75 -15.24 5.69
CA ALA A 252 23.10 -14.71 5.77
C ALA A 252 23.47 -13.99 4.46
N ILE A 253 23.60 -12.67 4.51
CA ILE A 253 24.01 -11.84 3.37
C ILE A 253 25.52 -11.93 3.14
N SER A 254 26.28 -12.04 4.23
CA SER A 254 27.72 -12.26 4.23
C SER A 254 28.16 -13.07 5.45
N LYS A 255 29.46 -13.32 5.59
CA LYS A 255 30.00 -13.99 6.80
C LYS A 255 29.75 -13.19 8.09
N LYS A 256 29.56 -11.87 8.00
CA LYS A 256 29.41 -10.96 9.15
C LYS A 256 28.04 -10.29 9.23
N VAL A 257 27.28 -10.26 8.13
CA VAL A 257 26.00 -9.55 8.06
C VAL A 257 24.89 -10.55 7.83
N HIS A 258 23.95 -10.55 8.74
CA HIS A 258 22.76 -11.38 8.70
C HIS A 258 21.51 -10.50 8.57
N LEU A 259 20.50 -10.97 7.87
CA LEU A 259 19.26 -10.25 7.62
C LEU A 259 18.59 -9.70 8.90
N PRO A 260 18.49 -10.45 10.02
CA PRO A 260 17.89 -9.90 11.24
C PRO A 260 18.62 -8.67 11.79
N ALA A 261 19.93 -8.55 11.60
CA ALA A 261 20.67 -7.36 12.02
C ALA A 261 20.26 -6.10 11.24
N LEU A 262 19.95 -6.25 9.95
CA LEU A 262 19.43 -5.16 9.11
C LEU A 262 17.98 -4.77 9.49
N LEU A 263 17.26 -5.70 10.12
CA LEU A 263 15.90 -5.48 10.62
C LEU A 263 15.89 -4.93 12.07
N GLY A 264 17.08 -4.61 12.64
CA GLY A 264 17.23 -4.02 13.96
C GLY A 264 17.53 -5.00 15.10
N TYR A 265 17.68 -6.29 14.82
CA TYR A 265 17.96 -7.33 15.83
C TYR A 265 19.45 -7.59 15.93
N GLN A 266 20.10 -7.02 16.94
CA GLN A 266 21.56 -7.13 17.18
C GLN A 266 21.94 -8.49 17.77
N GLU A 267 21.15 -8.98 18.74
CA GLU A 267 21.35 -10.26 19.39
C GLU A 267 20.47 -11.33 18.76
N GLN A 268 21.08 -12.35 18.17
CA GLN A 268 20.37 -13.39 17.44
C GLN A 268 21.06 -14.74 17.57
N GLN A 269 20.27 -15.81 17.59
CA GLN A 269 20.74 -17.18 17.45
C GLN A 269 20.40 -17.66 16.02
N ILE A 270 21.41 -18.19 15.32
CA ILE A 270 21.25 -18.67 13.96
C ILE A 270 21.33 -20.20 13.94
N TYR A 271 20.23 -20.81 13.50
CA TYR A 271 20.14 -22.24 13.27
C TYR A 271 20.21 -22.52 11.78
N ARG A 272 21.11 -23.39 11.36
CA ARG A 272 21.20 -23.86 9.98
C ARG A 272 20.64 -25.26 9.90
N VAL A 273 19.59 -25.43 9.11
CA VAL A 273 19.05 -26.75 8.79
C VAL A 273 19.72 -27.22 7.49
N PRO A 274 20.55 -28.25 7.51
CA PRO A 274 21.15 -28.78 6.30
C PRO A 274 20.07 -29.44 5.46
N VAL A 275 19.85 -28.93 4.26
CA VAL A 275 18.92 -29.51 3.29
C VAL A 275 19.74 -30.45 2.40
N THR A 276 19.58 -31.76 2.57
CA THR A 276 20.11 -32.76 1.66
C THR A 276 19.08 -33.06 0.57
N VAL A 277 18.86 -32.13 -0.32
CA VAL A 277 18.06 -32.39 -1.53
C VAL A 277 19.00 -32.87 -2.63
N LYS A 278 18.93 -34.16 -2.95
CA LYS A 278 19.52 -34.67 -4.20
C LYS A 278 18.61 -34.26 -5.36
N GLN A 279 18.71 -33.01 -5.78
CA GLN A 279 18.09 -32.59 -7.03
C GLN A 279 19.08 -32.88 -8.16
N HIS A 280 18.73 -33.82 -9.02
CA HIS A 280 19.33 -33.93 -10.32
C HIS A 280 18.65 -32.89 -11.22
N GLN A 281 19.25 -31.73 -11.33
CA GLN A 281 18.89 -30.77 -12.37
C GLN A 281 19.86 -30.96 -13.55
N GLU A 282 19.34 -31.41 -14.67
CA GLU A 282 20.06 -31.40 -15.93
C GLU A 282 19.72 -30.12 -16.66
N LEU A 283 20.71 -29.26 -16.86
CA LEU A 283 20.57 -28.09 -17.74
C LEU A 283 20.83 -28.55 -19.17
N LEU A 284 19.77 -28.80 -19.91
CA LEU A 284 19.86 -29.05 -21.37
C LEU A 284 19.98 -27.70 -22.08
N VAL A 285 21.21 -27.37 -22.52
CA VAL A 285 21.44 -26.22 -23.41
C VAL A 285 21.44 -26.77 -24.84
N PRO A 286 20.41 -26.47 -25.66
CA PRO A 286 20.43 -26.86 -27.07
C PRO A 286 21.58 -26.17 -27.76
N ILE A 287 22.39 -26.93 -28.53
CA ILE A 287 23.56 -26.44 -29.25
C ILE A 287 23.16 -25.47 -30.39
N ASP A 288 21.92 -25.50 -30.81
CA ASP A 288 21.37 -24.74 -31.93
C ASP A 288 20.56 -23.48 -31.53
N PHE A 289 20.78 -22.91 -30.32
CA PHE A 289 20.21 -21.59 -30.03
C PHE A 289 21.02 -20.53 -30.81
N PRO A 290 20.36 -19.72 -31.65
CA PRO A 290 21.05 -18.60 -32.27
C PRO A 290 21.55 -17.65 -31.19
N ASP A 291 22.79 -17.23 -31.27
CA ASP A 291 23.36 -16.18 -30.42
C ASP A 291 22.47 -14.93 -30.50
N VAL A 292 21.94 -14.50 -29.33
CA VAL A 292 21.15 -13.29 -29.22
C VAL A 292 22.04 -12.14 -28.84
#